data_4c137ae609beeaaf92ecd3229a541350
#
_entry.id   4c137ae609beeaaf92ecd3229a541350
#
_cell.length_a   1.000
_cell.length_b   1.000
_cell.length_c   1.000
_cell.angle_alpha   90.00
_cell.angle_beta   90.00
_cell.angle_gamma   90.00
#
_symmetry.space_group_name_H-M   'P 1'
#
loop_
_entity.id
_entity.type
_entity.pdbx_description
1 polymer ?
#
loop_
_entity_poly.entity_id
_entity_poly.type
_entity_poly.pdbx_seq_one_letter_code
_entity_poly.pdbx_strand_id
1 'polypeptide(L)'
;MKNVRVVSYGIGVIGRKLAEHLLAKEGVEIVGAIDINPEIVGKDLGEVLGKKKIGVKISSEVDKVLDETKPDVVCHTTMSYLRQTHEQFSQILKHGVNIVSTCEELGYPYATEEGTAYAKKLDELAKKYKATLLGTGINPGFLMDTLPTFLTGPCEQVETIYVTRQMDAATRRVPFQKKIGAGLTVKEFRDAISSGKITGHVGLEQSIQMIADTLGWKLDEIKVDKPEPVVLDKDAASDAIKVPKGKNAGSKQMAYGVVGGKTRITMDFKAYIGAPAEFDSVDIEGVPPIHQRISPCVHGDHGTIAMTTNMIPHVINAEPGLKTMADLPIPHATPAHFGKYVK
;
A
#
# COMPACT_ATOMS: atom_id res chain seq x y z
N MET A 1 -17.57 -25.52 -0.84
CA MET A 1 -16.89 -24.49 -0.02
C MET A 1 -17.68 -23.20 -0.15
N LYS A 2 -17.79 -22.43 0.94
CA LYS A 2 -18.48 -21.13 0.93
C LYS A 2 -17.62 -20.10 0.18
N ASN A 3 -18.25 -19.23 -0.61
CA ASN A 3 -17.56 -18.09 -1.20
C ASN A 3 -17.29 -17.02 -0.13
N VAL A 4 -16.19 -16.31 -0.27
CA VAL A 4 -15.89 -15.13 0.54
C VAL A 4 -16.62 -13.93 -0.06
N ARG A 5 -17.43 -13.27 0.76
CA ARG A 5 -18.30 -12.14 0.38
C ARG A 5 -17.54 -10.82 0.61
N VAL A 6 -17.30 -10.09 -0.46
CA VAL A 6 -16.46 -8.88 -0.46
C VAL A 6 -17.27 -7.65 -0.83
N VAL A 7 -17.09 -6.56 -0.11
CA VAL A 7 -17.50 -5.23 -0.53
C VAL A 7 -16.26 -4.46 -1.00
N SER A 8 -16.34 -3.87 -2.20
CA SER A 8 -15.31 -2.97 -2.72
C SER A 8 -15.65 -1.54 -2.31
N TYR A 9 -14.77 -0.88 -1.54
CA TYR A 9 -14.94 0.50 -1.08
C TYR A 9 -13.84 1.40 -1.66
N GLY A 10 -14.25 2.37 -2.49
CA GLY A 10 -13.39 3.20 -3.32
C GLY A 10 -13.19 2.59 -4.72
N ILE A 11 -13.97 3.07 -5.71
CA ILE A 11 -13.95 2.57 -7.09
C ILE A 11 -13.10 3.51 -7.98
N GLY A 12 -11.96 3.94 -7.42
CA GLY A 12 -10.92 4.67 -8.13
C GLY A 12 -10.06 3.76 -9.00
N VAL A 13 -8.87 4.23 -9.41
CA VAL A 13 -8.00 3.46 -10.32
C VAL A 13 -7.58 2.11 -9.72
N ILE A 14 -7.16 2.09 -8.46
CA ILE A 14 -6.75 0.85 -7.77
C ILE A 14 -7.97 0.00 -7.44
N GLY A 15 -9.05 0.59 -6.93
CA GLY A 15 -10.26 -0.13 -6.58
C GLY A 15 -10.91 -0.85 -7.76
N ARG A 16 -10.94 -0.24 -8.95
CA ARG A 16 -11.42 -0.91 -10.19
C ARG A 16 -10.58 -2.13 -10.53
N LYS A 17 -9.26 -1.98 -10.57
CA LYS A 17 -8.35 -3.11 -10.85
C LYS A 17 -8.45 -4.21 -9.79
N LEU A 18 -8.60 -3.84 -8.52
CA LEU A 18 -8.81 -4.81 -7.44
C LEU A 18 -10.15 -5.54 -7.60
N ALA A 19 -11.24 -4.82 -7.89
CA ALA A 19 -12.53 -5.44 -8.15
C ALA A 19 -12.49 -6.39 -9.36
N GLU A 20 -11.82 -5.99 -10.46
CA GLU A 20 -11.62 -6.88 -11.62
C GLU A 20 -10.86 -8.15 -11.25
N HIS A 21 -9.82 -8.03 -10.44
CA HIS A 21 -9.04 -9.17 -9.97
C HIS A 21 -9.86 -10.10 -9.07
N LEU A 22 -10.64 -9.53 -8.14
CA LEU A 22 -11.53 -10.28 -7.25
C LEU A 22 -12.63 -11.01 -8.01
N LEU A 23 -13.23 -10.39 -9.03
CA LEU A 23 -14.23 -11.04 -9.89
C LEU A 23 -13.69 -12.24 -10.68
N ALA A 24 -12.38 -12.28 -10.92
CA ALA A 24 -11.71 -13.40 -11.59
C ALA A 24 -11.27 -14.53 -10.63
N LYS A 25 -11.39 -14.31 -9.32
CA LYS A 25 -11.01 -15.31 -8.29
C LYS A 25 -12.11 -16.30 -8.02
N GLU A 26 -11.82 -17.60 -8.16
CA GLU A 26 -12.73 -18.66 -7.76
C GLU A 26 -12.97 -18.63 -6.24
N GLY A 27 -14.24 -18.62 -5.83
CA GLY A 27 -14.62 -18.59 -4.42
C GLY A 27 -14.65 -17.19 -3.79
N VAL A 28 -14.62 -16.12 -4.62
CA VAL A 28 -14.89 -14.74 -4.21
C VAL A 28 -16.19 -14.26 -4.83
N GLU A 29 -17.01 -13.57 -4.07
CA GLU A 29 -18.24 -12.92 -4.51
C GLU A 29 -18.20 -11.44 -4.10
N ILE A 30 -18.23 -10.52 -5.07
CA ILE A 30 -18.42 -9.10 -4.77
C ILE A 30 -19.92 -8.86 -4.58
N VAL A 31 -20.30 -8.56 -3.34
CA VAL A 31 -21.71 -8.42 -2.94
C VAL A 31 -22.15 -6.96 -2.79
N GLY A 32 -21.23 -6.01 -2.82
CA GLY A 32 -21.51 -4.58 -2.73
C GLY A 32 -20.33 -3.75 -3.21
N ALA A 33 -20.63 -2.50 -3.57
CA ALA A 33 -19.63 -1.51 -3.99
C ALA A 33 -19.99 -0.13 -3.43
N ILE A 34 -18.99 0.56 -2.88
CA ILE A 34 -19.16 1.86 -2.23
C ILE A 34 -18.22 2.87 -2.86
N ASP A 35 -18.77 4.02 -3.25
CA ASP A 35 -18.02 5.19 -3.70
C ASP A 35 -18.88 6.45 -3.53
N ILE A 36 -18.24 7.63 -3.46
CA ILE A 36 -18.92 8.92 -3.34
C ILE A 36 -18.94 9.70 -4.66
N ASN A 37 -18.26 9.22 -5.70
CA ASN A 37 -18.21 9.90 -6.99
C ASN A 37 -19.59 9.87 -7.69
N PRO A 38 -20.25 11.03 -7.87
CA PRO A 38 -21.59 11.10 -8.46
C PRO A 38 -21.66 10.55 -9.89
N GLU A 39 -20.53 10.48 -10.59
CA GLU A 39 -20.50 9.94 -11.95
C GLU A 39 -20.70 8.42 -12.00
N ILE A 40 -20.41 7.71 -10.90
CA ILE A 40 -20.50 6.24 -10.85
C ILE A 40 -21.50 5.71 -9.83
N VAL A 41 -21.89 6.51 -8.84
CA VAL A 41 -22.94 6.14 -7.87
C VAL A 41 -24.26 5.83 -8.63
N GLY A 42 -24.92 4.72 -8.26
CA GLY A 42 -26.14 4.22 -8.90
C GLY A 42 -25.89 3.34 -10.14
N LYS A 43 -24.69 3.35 -10.72
CA LYS A 43 -24.33 2.45 -11.82
C LYS A 43 -23.98 1.05 -11.33
N ASP A 44 -24.11 0.07 -12.21
CA ASP A 44 -23.62 -1.29 -11.94
C ASP A 44 -22.09 -1.33 -11.96
N LEU A 45 -21.49 -2.01 -10.98
CA LEU A 45 -20.04 -2.12 -10.90
C LEU A 45 -19.44 -2.76 -12.15
N GLY A 46 -20.07 -3.80 -12.71
CA GLY A 46 -19.61 -4.44 -13.95
C GLY A 46 -19.54 -3.45 -15.11
N GLU A 47 -20.53 -2.59 -15.26
CA GLU A 47 -20.52 -1.54 -16.32
C GLU A 47 -19.38 -0.54 -16.11
N VAL A 48 -19.14 -0.11 -14.86
CA VAL A 48 -18.04 0.80 -14.51
C VAL A 48 -16.66 0.17 -14.76
N LEU A 49 -16.58 -1.16 -14.69
CA LEU A 49 -15.39 -1.93 -15.04
C LEU A 49 -15.28 -2.26 -16.54
N GLY A 50 -16.20 -1.79 -17.39
CA GLY A 50 -16.24 -2.13 -18.81
C GLY A 50 -16.62 -3.58 -19.10
N LYS A 51 -17.33 -4.23 -18.18
CA LYS A 51 -17.79 -5.62 -18.26
C LYS A 51 -19.32 -5.70 -18.37
N LYS A 52 -19.86 -6.89 -18.49
CA LYS A 52 -21.31 -7.12 -18.36
C LYS A 52 -21.77 -6.76 -16.95
N LYS A 53 -23.06 -6.38 -16.82
CA LYS A 53 -23.69 -6.18 -15.50
C LYS A 53 -23.52 -7.40 -14.61
N ILE A 54 -23.18 -7.14 -13.37
CA ILE A 54 -23.03 -8.17 -12.32
C ILE A 54 -24.11 -8.08 -11.22
N GLY A 55 -25.01 -7.09 -11.33
CA GLY A 55 -26.09 -6.88 -10.37
C GLY A 55 -25.68 -6.10 -9.12
N VAL A 56 -24.44 -5.64 -9.00
CA VAL A 56 -23.92 -4.87 -7.86
C VAL A 56 -23.95 -3.38 -8.20
N LYS A 57 -24.87 -2.64 -7.60
CA LYS A 57 -24.93 -1.18 -7.72
C LYS A 57 -23.94 -0.50 -6.79
N ILE A 58 -23.22 0.50 -7.29
CA ILE A 58 -22.36 1.36 -6.49
C ILE A 58 -23.23 2.33 -5.69
N SER A 59 -23.02 2.39 -4.38
CA SER A 59 -23.77 3.23 -3.44
C SER A 59 -22.86 4.15 -2.64
N SER A 60 -23.36 5.31 -2.21
CA SER A 60 -22.69 6.15 -1.22
C SER A 60 -23.15 5.88 0.22
N GLU A 61 -24.16 5.02 0.40
CA GLU A 61 -24.77 4.70 1.69
C GLU A 61 -24.11 3.48 2.32
N VAL A 62 -22.99 3.72 3.03
CA VAL A 62 -22.13 2.67 3.61
C VAL A 62 -22.90 1.70 4.48
N ASP A 63 -23.63 2.22 5.50
CA ASP A 63 -24.37 1.39 6.48
C ASP A 63 -25.38 0.50 5.77
N LYS A 64 -26.14 1.06 4.83
CA LYS A 64 -27.12 0.31 4.05
C LYS A 64 -26.50 -0.84 3.26
N VAL A 65 -25.38 -0.58 2.57
CA VAL A 65 -24.68 -1.63 1.83
C VAL A 65 -24.20 -2.75 2.75
N LEU A 66 -23.63 -2.42 3.90
CA LEU A 66 -23.12 -3.39 4.86
C LEU A 66 -24.25 -4.20 5.51
N ASP A 67 -25.36 -3.56 5.88
CA ASP A 67 -26.52 -4.22 6.48
C ASP A 67 -27.24 -5.17 5.51
N GLU A 68 -27.40 -4.78 4.25
CA GLU A 68 -28.06 -5.58 3.24
C GLU A 68 -27.18 -6.73 2.75
N THR A 69 -25.86 -6.49 2.63
CA THR A 69 -24.96 -7.50 2.03
C THR A 69 -24.28 -8.40 3.03
N LYS A 70 -24.08 -7.96 4.28
CA LYS A 70 -23.37 -8.70 5.35
C LYS A 70 -22.10 -9.38 4.83
N PRO A 71 -21.10 -8.59 4.35
CA PRO A 71 -19.89 -9.14 3.77
C PRO A 71 -18.98 -9.76 4.84
N ASP A 72 -18.10 -10.66 4.43
CA ASP A 72 -17.03 -11.19 5.29
C ASP A 72 -15.89 -10.16 5.44
N VAL A 73 -15.68 -9.31 4.41
CA VAL A 73 -14.59 -8.32 4.38
C VAL A 73 -14.91 -7.13 3.45
N VAL A 74 -14.43 -5.95 3.82
CA VAL A 74 -14.36 -4.78 2.96
C VAL A 74 -12.93 -4.61 2.45
N CYS A 75 -12.77 -4.54 1.12
CA CYS A 75 -11.54 -4.09 0.47
C CYS A 75 -11.61 -2.57 0.28
N HIS A 76 -10.84 -1.83 1.04
CA HIS A 76 -10.89 -0.37 1.12
C HIS A 76 -9.71 0.26 0.37
N THR A 77 -10.01 1.11 -0.61
CA THR A 77 -9.02 1.72 -1.53
C THR A 77 -9.32 3.20 -1.79
N THR A 78 -9.52 3.99 -0.75
CA THR A 78 -9.92 5.41 -0.88
C THR A 78 -8.73 6.38 -0.80
N MET A 79 -8.13 6.57 0.36
CA MET A 79 -7.13 7.59 0.64
C MET A 79 -5.93 7.01 1.38
N SER A 80 -4.82 7.79 1.40
CA SER A 80 -3.53 7.37 1.96
C SER A 80 -3.35 7.68 3.45
N TYR A 81 -4.12 8.61 4.00
CA TYR A 81 -3.91 9.18 5.34
C TYR A 81 -5.01 8.77 6.32
N LEU A 82 -4.62 8.38 7.54
CA LEU A 82 -5.54 7.96 8.60
C LEU A 82 -6.54 9.07 8.99
N ARG A 83 -6.11 10.32 9.03
CA ARG A 83 -7.00 11.46 9.30
C ARG A 83 -8.18 11.57 8.32
N GLN A 84 -8.04 10.98 7.11
CA GLN A 84 -9.08 10.99 6.08
C GLN A 84 -9.92 9.72 6.06
N THR A 85 -9.43 8.63 6.65
CA THR A 85 -10.02 7.28 6.52
C THR A 85 -10.51 6.68 7.83
N HIS A 86 -10.06 7.18 8.98
CA HIS A 86 -10.38 6.57 10.27
C HIS A 86 -11.89 6.51 10.59
N GLU A 87 -12.67 7.49 10.10
CA GLU A 87 -14.13 7.45 10.24
C GLU A 87 -14.76 6.38 9.38
N GLN A 88 -14.26 6.17 8.14
CA GLN A 88 -14.70 5.10 7.25
C GLN A 88 -14.42 3.74 7.88
N PHE A 89 -13.22 3.53 8.44
CA PHE A 89 -12.88 2.30 9.17
C PHE A 89 -13.78 2.11 10.39
N SER A 90 -14.00 3.17 11.17
CA SER A 90 -14.85 3.11 12.35
C SER A 90 -16.29 2.74 12.01
N GLN A 91 -16.81 3.24 10.90
CA GLN A 91 -18.13 2.91 10.40
C GLN A 91 -18.23 1.43 10.03
N ILE A 92 -17.29 0.92 9.23
CA ILE A 92 -17.27 -0.48 8.80
C ILE A 92 -17.13 -1.43 10.02
N LEU A 93 -16.20 -1.13 10.94
CA LEU A 93 -15.96 -1.95 12.13
C LEU A 93 -17.20 -2.08 13.02
N LYS A 94 -18.04 -1.05 13.13
CA LYS A 94 -19.30 -1.10 13.89
C LYS A 94 -20.29 -2.14 13.38
N HIS A 95 -20.19 -2.53 12.11
CA HIS A 95 -20.98 -3.64 11.54
C HIS A 95 -20.33 -5.02 11.77
N GLY A 96 -19.20 -5.10 12.48
CA GLY A 96 -18.48 -6.35 12.72
C GLY A 96 -17.82 -6.92 11.46
N VAL A 97 -17.48 -6.07 10.48
CA VAL A 97 -16.95 -6.49 9.19
C VAL A 97 -15.43 -6.25 9.15
N ASN A 98 -14.69 -7.26 8.69
CA ASN A 98 -13.25 -7.18 8.53
C ASN A 98 -12.86 -6.18 7.42
N ILE A 99 -11.65 -5.62 7.52
CA ILE A 99 -11.15 -4.62 6.56
C ILE A 99 -9.73 -4.97 6.12
N VAL A 100 -9.49 -4.96 4.80
CA VAL A 100 -8.16 -4.89 4.20
C VAL A 100 -8.08 -3.57 3.43
N SER A 101 -7.14 -2.70 3.80
CA SER A 101 -7.03 -1.35 3.24
C SER A 101 -5.67 -1.09 2.60
N THR A 102 -5.68 -0.29 1.53
CA THR A 102 -4.47 0.25 0.89
C THR A 102 -4.07 1.63 1.43
N CYS A 103 -4.64 2.06 2.55
CA CYS A 103 -4.23 3.28 3.23
C CYS A 103 -2.80 3.12 3.74
N GLU A 104 -1.87 3.90 3.21
CA GLU A 104 -0.44 3.75 3.47
C GLU A 104 -0.09 3.98 4.95
N GLU A 105 -0.67 5.00 5.60
CA GLU A 105 -0.43 5.24 7.04
C GLU A 105 -0.94 4.09 7.93
N LEU A 106 -2.00 3.38 7.49
CA LEU A 106 -2.52 2.23 8.21
C LEU A 106 -1.58 1.02 8.13
N GLY A 107 -0.65 0.97 7.17
CA GLY A 107 0.33 -0.10 7.06
C GLY A 107 1.14 -0.30 8.34
N TYR A 108 1.50 0.81 9.00
CA TYR A 108 2.07 0.82 10.35
C TYR A 108 1.78 2.16 11.04
N PRO A 109 0.64 2.31 11.70
CA PRO A 109 0.19 3.61 12.22
C PRO A 109 0.99 4.14 13.40
N TYR A 110 1.84 3.30 14.00
CA TYR A 110 2.62 3.64 15.20
C TYR A 110 3.86 4.52 14.92
N ALA A 111 4.10 4.87 13.65
CA ALA A 111 5.22 5.74 13.27
C ALA A 111 5.06 7.20 13.72
N THR A 112 3.84 7.64 14.04
CA THR A 112 3.53 9.00 14.50
C THR A 112 2.61 8.98 15.74
N GLU A 113 2.65 10.05 16.53
CA GLU A 113 1.73 10.18 17.68
C GLU A 113 0.26 10.21 17.24
N GLU A 114 -0.05 10.95 16.17
CA GLU A 114 -1.39 11.04 15.62
C GLU A 114 -1.86 9.66 15.10
N GLY A 115 -1.02 8.96 14.36
CA GLY A 115 -1.29 7.59 13.87
C GLY A 115 -1.53 6.62 15.02
N THR A 116 -0.70 6.67 16.08
CA THR A 116 -0.85 5.87 17.29
C THR A 116 -2.20 6.14 17.99
N ALA A 117 -2.63 7.39 18.04
CA ALA A 117 -3.92 7.74 18.64
C ALA A 117 -5.11 7.18 17.84
N TYR A 118 -5.05 7.21 16.49
CA TYR A 118 -6.03 6.55 15.63
C TYR A 118 -5.99 5.03 15.79
N ALA A 119 -4.79 4.43 15.79
CA ALA A 119 -4.60 3.00 15.93
C ALA A 119 -5.27 2.44 17.18
N LYS A 120 -5.08 3.13 18.32
CA LYS A 120 -5.67 2.74 19.61
C LYS A 120 -7.20 2.68 19.55
N LYS A 121 -7.82 3.73 19.01
CA LYS A 121 -9.29 3.81 18.86
C LYS A 121 -9.82 2.74 17.92
N LEU A 122 -9.13 2.52 16.79
CA LEU A 122 -9.53 1.52 15.79
C LEU A 122 -9.36 0.10 16.31
N ASP A 123 -8.29 -0.19 17.05
CA ASP A 123 -8.06 -1.49 17.70
C ASP A 123 -9.14 -1.81 18.73
N GLU A 124 -9.45 -0.86 19.61
CA GLU A 124 -10.54 -0.99 20.59
C GLU A 124 -11.89 -1.27 19.91
N LEU A 125 -12.17 -0.54 18.80
CA LEU A 125 -13.41 -0.72 18.04
C LEU A 125 -13.45 -2.10 17.36
N ALA A 126 -12.36 -2.50 16.71
CA ALA A 126 -12.22 -3.78 16.04
C ALA A 126 -12.43 -4.95 17.02
N LYS A 127 -11.79 -4.90 18.20
CA LYS A 127 -11.99 -5.89 19.28
C LYS A 127 -13.42 -5.91 19.79
N LYS A 128 -14.01 -4.73 20.02
CA LYS A 128 -15.39 -4.61 20.50
C LYS A 128 -16.41 -5.27 19.56
N TYR A 129 -16.24 -5.07 18.26
CA TYR A 129 -17.15 -5.58 17.23
C TYR A 129 -16.67 -6.87 16.57
N LYS A 130 -15.63 -7.50 17.12
CA LYS A 130 -15.09 -8.80 16.68
C LYS A 130 -14.69 -8.81 15.19
N ALA A 131 -14.07 -7.74 14.74
CA ALA A 131 -13.57 -7.57 13.39
C ALA A 131 -12.05 -7.33 13.38
N THR A 132 -11.41 -7.57 12.26
CA THR A 132 -9.98 -7.33 12.05
C THR A 132 -9.77 -6.24 11.01
N LEU A 133 -8.84 -5.34 11.28
CA LEU A 133 -8.44 -4.26 10.38
C LEU A 133 -6.96 -4.40 10.04
N LEU A 134 -6.62 -4.38 8.73
CA LEU A 134 -5.25 -4.42 8.22
C LEU A 134 -5.02 -3.35 7.16
N GLY A 135 -3.93 -2.60 7.30
CA GLY A 135 -3.32 -1.83 6.21
C GLY A 135 -2.27 -2.67 5.49
N THR A 136 -2.32 -2.74 4.16
CA THR A 136 -1.35 -3.47 3.35
C THR A 136 -1.29 -2.93 1.93
N GLY A 137 -0.28 -3.35 1.20
CA GLY A 137 -0.04 -2.99 -0.17
C GLY A 137 1.34 -3.49 -0.59
N ILE A 138 1.88 -2.89 -1.65
CA ILE A 138 3.24 -3.26 -2.06
C ILE A 138 4.28 -2.42 -1.32
N ASN A 139 3.93 -1.18 -0.95
CA ASN A 139 4.82 -0.28 -0.24
C ASN A 139 4.05 0.95 0.34
N PRO A 140 3.82 1.00 1.67
CA PRO A 140 4.07 -0.02 2.71
C PRO A 140 3.21 -1.28 2.53
N GLY A 141 3.66 -2.36 3.17
CA GLY A 141 2.95 -3.64 3.26
C GLY A 141 3.75 -4.86 2.79
N PHE A 142 4.80 -4.69 1.95
CA PHE A 142 5.62 -5.82 1.55
C PHE A 142 7.10 -5.47 1.28
N LEU A 143 7.42 -4.74 0.18
CA LEU A 143 8.79 -4.66 -0.33
C LEU A 143 9.76 -3.92 0.58
N MET A 144 9.30 -2.86 1.24
CA MET A 144 10.18 -2.01 2.04
C MET A 144 10.00 -2.21 3.56
N ASP A 145 9.20 -3.20 3.97
CA ASP A 145 8.94 -3.51 5.39
C ASP A 145 8.86 -5.02 5.66
N THR A 146 7.82 -5.71 5.21
CA THR A 146 7.60 -7.14 5.48
C THR A 146 8.73 -8.01 4.91
N LEU A 147 9.16 -7.77 3.68
CA LEU A 147 10.24 -8.54 3.03
C LEU A 147 11.58 -8.35 3.74
N PRO A 148 12.09 -7.12 3.98
CA PRO A 148 13.33 -6.96 4.73
C PRO A 148 13.23 -7.56 6.13
N THR A 149 12.12 -7.39 6.84
CA THR A 149 11.91 -8.02 8.16
C THR A 149 11.99 -9.54 8.08
N PHE A 150 11.31 -10.15 7.13
CA PHE A 150 11.34 -11.60 6.91
C PHE A 150 12.76 -12.12 6.60
N LEU A 151 13.52 -11.38 5.80
CA LEU A 151 14.89 -11.75 5.44
C LEU A 151 15.87 -11.71 6.61
N THR A 152 15.54 -11.03 7.72
CA THR A 152 16.38 -11.07 8.93
C THR A 152 16.29 -12.41 9.68
N GLY A 153 15.28 -13.24 9.39
CA GLY A 153 15.04 -14.50 10.11
C GLY A 153 16.23 -15.47 10.19
N PRO A 154 17.06 -15.66 9.14
CA PRO A 154 18.25 -16.51 9.21
C PRO A 154 19.50 -15.79 9.76
N CYS A 155 19.42 -14.50 10.18
CA CYS A 155 20.56 -13.76 10.69
C CYS A 155 20.70 -13.96 12.20
N GLU A 156 21.88 -14.36 12.68
CA GLU A 156 22.23 -14.35 14.11
C GLU A 156 22.42 -12.91 14.63
N GLN A 157 22.88 -12.02 13.76
CA GLN A 157 23.07 -10.60 14.05
C GLN A 157 22.67 -9.75 12.85
N VAL A 158 21.98 -8.63 13.10
CA VAL A 158 21.63 -7.63 12.09
C VAL A 158 22.24 -6.30 12.52
N GLU A 159 23.08 -5.72 11.65
CA GLU A 159 23.72 -4.43 11.91
C GLU A 159 23.01 -3.30 11.19
N THR A 160 22.80 -3.44 9.89
CA THR A 160 22.08 -2.45 9.07
C THR A 160 21.20 -3.13 8.04
N ILE A 161 20.13 -2.43 7.64
CA ILE A 161 19.23 -2.83 6.59
C ILE A 161 19.14 -1.68 5.57
N TYR A 162 19.49 -1.95 4.33
CA TYR A 162 19.38 -1.01 3.23
C TYR A 162 18.37 -1.54 2.21
N VAL A 163 17.29 -0.79 1.99
CA VAL A 163 16.23 -1.18 1.08
C VAL A 163 16.18 -0.23 -0.11
N THR A 164 16.27 -0.76 -1.31
CA THR A 164 16.15 0.04 -2.54
C THR A 164 14.92 -0.39 -3.32
N ARG A 165 14.19 0.61 -3.80
CA ARG A 165 13.18 0.45 -4.81
C ARG A 165 13.45 1.41 -5.97
N GLN A 166 13.84 0.88 -7.13
CA GLN A 166 14.08 1.66 -8.35
C GLN A 166 13.18 1.18 -9.47
N MET A 167 12.39 2.10 -10.03
CA MET A 167 11.45 1.77 -11.10
C MET A 167 11.56 2.73 -12.28
N ASP A 168 11.38 2.20 -13.50
CA ASP A 168 11.12 3.01 -14.68
C ASP A 168 9.65 3.45 -14.69
N ALA A 169 9.44 4.76 -14.56
CA ALA A 169 8.11 5.33 -14.56
C ALA A 169 7.48 5.42 -15.96
N ALA A 170 8.21 5.10 -17.03
CA ALA A 170 7.69 5.16 -18.40
C ALA A 170 6.51 4.21 -18.62
N THR A 171 6.52 3.05 -17.97
CA THR A 171 5.46 2.03 -18.05
C THR A 171 4.32 2.26 -17.06
N ARG A 172 4.40 3.28 -16.21
CA ARG A 172 3.42 3.57 -15.17
C ARG A 172 2.29 4.48 -15.70
N ARG A 173 1.13 4.41 -15.03
CA ARG A 173 -0.02 5.26 -15.36
C ARG A 173 0.33 6.76 -15.31
N VAL A 174 -0.27 7.54 -16.20
CA VAL A 174 0.00 8.99 -16.34
C VAL A 174 -0.15 9.78 -15.02
N PRO A 175 -1.17 9.53 -14.18
CA PRO A 175 -1.25 10.23 -12.89
C PRO A 175 -0.04 9.98 -11.98
N PHE A 176 0.56 8.79 -12.02
CA PHE A 176 1.78 8.50 -11.27
C PHE A 176 2.98 9.27 -11.84
N GLN A 177 3.15 9.29 -13.18
CA GLN A 177 4.21 10.07 -13.82
C GLN A 177 4.13 11.56 -13.49
N LYS A 178 2.90 12.12 -13.44
CA LYS A 178 2.66 13.50 -13.00
C LYS A 178 2.96 13.69 -11.50
N LYS A 179 2.58 12.73 -10.65
CA LYS A 179 2.83 12.77 -9.20
C LYS A 179 4.32 12.83 -8.86
N ILE A 180 5.18 12.20 -9.66
CA ILE A 180 6.63 12.26 -9.49
C ILE A 180 7.27 13.46 -10.22
N GLY A 181 6.48 14.32 -10.84
CA GLY A 181 6.91 15.54 -11.50
C GLY A 181 7.65 15.34 -12.82
N ALA A 182 7.43 14.22 -13.52
CA ALA A 182 8.07 13.99 -14.81
C ALA A 182 7.72 15.07 -15.84
N GLY A 183 8.71 15.56 -16.59
CA GLY A 183 8.59 16.61 -17.60
C GLY A 183 8.71 18.04 -17.05
N LEU A 184 8.66 18.27 -15.75
CA LEU A 184 8.84 19.59 -15.13
C LEU A 184 10.29 20.08 -15.25
N THR A 185 10.51 21.39 -15.15
CA THR A 185 11.84 21.92 -14.83
C THR A 185 12.19 21.61 -13.38
N VAL A 186 13.47 21.62 -13.03
CA VAL A 186 13.93 21.45 -11.64
C VAL A 186 13.31 22.51 -10.72
N LYS A 187 13.14 23.76 -11.22
CA LYS A 187 12.50 24.83 -10.46
C LYS A 187 11.02 24.53 -10.20
N GLU A 188 10.25 24.19 -11.25
CA GLU A 188 8.84 23.84 -11.11
C GLU A 188 8.63 22.64 -10.17
N PHE A 189 9.52 21.63 -10.23
CA PHE A 189 9.48 20.49 -9.31
C PHE A 189 9.67 20.93 -7.85
N ARG A 190 10.69 21.76 -7.56
CA ARG A 190 10.94 22.28 -6.21
C ARG A 190 9.79 23.16 -5.70
N ASP A 191 9.23 23.98 -6.56
CA ASP A 191 8.06 24.81 -6.24
C ASP A 191 6.84 23.92 -5.92
N ALA A 192 6.66 22.83 -6.67
CA ALA A 192 5.58 21.87 -6.43
C ALA A 192 5.75 21.08 -5.10
N ILE A 193 6.98 20.74 -4.71
CA ILE A 193 7.28 20.18 -3.38
C ILE A 193 6.98 21.20 -2.29
N SER A 194 7.45 22.44 -2.45
CA SER A 194 7.28 23.51 -1.44
C SER A 194 5.82 23.89 -1.22
N SER A 195 5.00 23.83 -2.27
CA SER A 195 3.54 24.09 -2.18
C SER A 195 2.70 22.86 -1.76
N GLY A 196 3.32 21.71 -1.54
CA GLY A 196 2.61 20.47 -1.22
C GLY A 196 1.84 19.84 -2.40
N LYS A 197 2.01 20.34 -3.62
CA LYS A 197 1.41 19.75 -4.82
C LYS A 197 2.04 18.41 -5.19
N ILE A 198 3.32 18.20 -4.87
CA ILE A 198 4.02 16.92 -4.88
C ILE A 198 4.45 16.62 -3.44
N THR A 199 4.03 15.48 -2.90
CA THR A 199 4.28 15.12 -1.48
C THR A 199 5.38 14.07 -1.30
N GLY A 200 5.88 13.49 -2.40
CA GLY A 200 6.76 12.33 -2.33
C GLY A 200 6.03 11.02 -2.09
N HIS A 201 6.78 10.02 -1.67
CA HIS A 201 6.23 8.71 -1.31
C HIS A 201 5.73 8.73 0.14
N VAL A 202 4.49 8.29 0.36
CA VAL A 202 3.89 8.13 1.69
C VAL A 202 4.18 6.71 2.18
N GLY A 203 4.58 6.55 3.44
CA GLY A 203 4.75 5.24 4.06
C GLY A 203 6.20 4.84 4.36
N LEU A 204 7.20 5.66 4.05
CA LEU A 204 8.60 5.37 4.40
C LEU A 204 8.82 5.33 5.92
N GLU A 205 8.20 6.26 6.65
CA GLU A 205 8.24 6.30 8.12
C GLU A 205 7.59 5.05 8.71
N GLN A 206 6.45 4.65 8.17
CA GLN A 206 5.70 3.47 8.58
C GLN A 206 6.54 2.20 8.41
N SER A 207 7.20 2.06 7.25
CA SER A 207 8.05 0.90 6.97
C SER A 207 9.28 0.87 7.89
N ILE A 208 9.95 2.00 8.15
CA ILE A 208 11.09 2.09 9.08
C ILE A 208 10.68 1.71 10.49
N GLN A 209 9.56 2.28 10.98
CA GLN A 209 9.10 2.00 12.34
C GLN A 209 8.72 0.52 12.49
N MET A 210 8.03 -0.07 11.51
CA MET A 210 7.65 -1.47 11.54
C MET A 210 8.88 -2.40 11.62
N ILE A 211 9.91 -2.15 10.82
CA ILE A 211 11.16 -2.94 10.89
C ILE A 211 11.80 -2.80 12.25
N ALA A 212 11.95 -1.57 12.74
CA ALA A 212 12.60 -1.30 14.02
C ALA A 212 11.87 -1.98 15.18
N ASP A 213 10.56 -1.82 15.28
CA ASP A 213 9.76 -2.41 16.36
C ASP A 213 9.80 -3.94 16.31
N THR A 214 9.73 -4.53 15.11
CA THR A 214 9.80 -5.98 14.93
C THR A 214 11.15 -6.56 15.35
N LEU A 215 12.25 -5.82 15.11
CA LEU A 215 13.60 -6.20 15.54
C LEU A 215 13.92 -5.80 16.99
N GLY A 216 12.98 -5.16 17.70
CA GLY A 216 13.21 -4.66 19.04
C GLY A 216 14.18 -3.48 19.11
N TRP A 217 14.37 -2.77 18.00
CA TRP A 217 15.23 -1.59 17.94
C TRP A 217 14.47 -0.34 18.38
N LYS A 218 14.99 0.34 19.39
CA LYS A 218 14.46 1.64 19.80
C LYS A 218 15.05 2.72 18.90
N LEU A 219 14.21 3.30 18.06
CA LEU A 219 14.60 4.43 17.21
C LEU A 219 14.83 5.69 18.06
N ASP A 220 15.93 6.37 17.79
CA ASP A 220 16.21 7.71 18.29
C ASP A 220 15.50 8.75 17.43
N GLU A 221 15.48 8.52 16.09
CA GLU A 221 14.92 9.41 15.09
C GLU A 221 14.53 8.64 13.82
N ILE A 222 13.46 9.07 13.17
CA ILE A 222 13.16 8.76 11.76
C ILE A 222 13.35 10.06 10.98
N LYS A 223 14.28 10.05 10.03
CA LYS A 223 14.52 11.17 9.14
C LYS A 223 14.04 10.82 7.74
N VAL A 224 13.14 11.65 7.18
CA VAL A 224 12.67 11.52 5.80
C VAL A 224 13.09 12.76 5.02
N ASP A 225 13.92 12.56 4.02
CA ASP A 225 14.35 13.66 3.15
C ASP A 225 13.21 14.11 2.24
N LYS A 226 13.24 15.38 1.84
CA LYS A 226 12.33 15.87 0.81
C LYS A 226 12.62 15.19 -0.51
N PRO A 227 11.61 14.90 -1.34
CA PRO A 227 11.85 14.38 -2.68
C PRO A 227 12.77 15.29 -3.49
N GLU A 228 13.74 14.71 -4.17
CA GLU A 228 14.64 15.38 -5.07
C GLU A 228 14.35 15.04 -6.54
N PRO A 229 14.55 15.98 -7.48
CA PRO A 229 14.37 15.70 -8.88
C PRO A 229 15.47 14.78 -9.42
N VAL A 230 15.09 13.88 -10.35
CA VAL A 230 16.04 13.08 -11.13
C VAL A 230 16.21 13.74 -12.50
N VAL A 231 17.40 14.27 -12.78
CA VAL A 231 17.71 14.94 -14.04
C VAL A 231 18.62 14.05 -14.87
N LEU A 232 18.23 13.79 -16.12
CA LEU A 232 19.01 12.95 -17.03
C LEU A 232 19.89 13.82 -17.96
N ASP A 233 20.99 13.26 -18.38
CA ASP A 233 21.92 13.84 -19.35
C ASP A 233 21.54 13.58 -20.82
N LYS A 234 20.44 12.85 -21.04
CA LYS A 234 19.85 12.50 -22.33
C LYS A 234 18.33 12.67 -22.31
N ASP A 235 17.73 12.69 -23.48
CA ASP A 235 16.27 12.65 -23.61
C ASP A 235 15.71 11.32 -23.15
N ALA A 236 14.54 11.36 -22.53
CA ALA A 236 13.75 10.18 -22.17
C ALA A 236 12.26 10.46 -22.47
N ALA A 237 11.47 9.41 -22.61
CA ALA A 237 10.04 9.54 -22.85
C ALA A 237 9.27 8.33 -22.35
N SER A 238 8.00 8.56 -22.04
CA SER A 238 6.94 7.54 -22.01
C SER A 238 5.97 7.80 -23.15
N ASP A 239 4.95 6.98 -23.31
CA ASP A 239 3.87 7.22 -24.28
C ASP A 239 3.15 8.56 -24.06
N ALA A 240 3.17 9.08 -22.84
CA ALA A 240 2.41 10.27 -22.45
C ALA A 240 3.26 11.51 -22.15
N ILE A 241 4.52 11.36 -21.74
CA ILE A 241 5.37 12.47 -21.27
C ILE A 241 6.73 12.39 -21.94
N LYS A 242 7.13 13.51 -22.58
CA LYS A 242 8.49 13.72 -23.07
C LYS A 242 9.32 14.42 -22.01
N VAL A 243 10.52 13.92 -21.76
CA VAL A 243 11.49 14.46 -20.80
C VAL A 243 12.76 14.82 -21.56
N PRO A 244 12.87 16.06 -22.10
CA PRO A 244 14.10 16.53 -22.73
C PRO A 244 15.27 16.52 -21.73
N LYS A 245 16.50 16.37 -22.22
CA LYS A 245 17.74 16.50 -21.44
C LYS A 245 17.69 17.74 -20.53
N GLY A 246 18.07 17.57 -19.27
CA GLY A 246 18.08 18.63 -18.27
C GLY A 246 16.73 18.92 -17.60
N LYS A 247 15.63 18.30 -18.04
CA LYS A 247 14.33 18.31 -17.35
C LYS A 247 14.26 17.21 -16.29
N ASN A 248 13.32 17.36 -15.38
CA ASN A 248 13.06 16.36 -14.35
C ASN A 248 12.39 15.12 -14.96
N ALA A 249 13.02 13.96 -14.79
CA ALA A 249 12.48 12.66 -15.23
C ALA A 249 11.59 12.00 -14.18
N GLY A 250 11.66 12.44 -12.92
CA GLY A 250 10.92 11.90 -11.80
C GLY A 250 11.54 12.25 -10.45
N SER A 251 11.33 11.44 -9.44
CA SER A 251 11.79 11.73 -8.09
C SER A 251 12.61 10.61 -7.47
N LYS A 252 13.54 10.99 -6.61
CA LYS A 252 14.20 10.12 -5.63
C LYS A 252 13.94 10.65 -4.22
N GLN A 253 13.87 9.77 -3.24
CA GLN A 253 13.64 10.10 -1.85
C GLN A 253 14.33 9.10 -0.94
N MET A 254 15.04 9.62 0.07
CA MET A 254 15.69 8.80 1.09
C MET A 254 14.96 8.94 2.42
N ALA A 255 15.00 7.86 3.21
CA ALA A 255 14.59 7.91 4.60
C ALA A 255 15.51 7.03 5.46
N TYR A 256 15.66 7.38 6.73
CA TYR A 256 16.64 6.79 7.62
C TYR A 256 16.02 6.53 8.98
N GLY A 257 16.29 5.34 9.54
CA GLY A 257 16.03 5.00 10.94
C GLY A 257 17.34 5.00 11.72
N VAL A 258 17.41 5.84 12.77
CA VAL A 258 18.60 6.00 13.62
C VAL A 258 18.39 5.25 14.92
N VAL A 259 19.35 4.41 15.30
CA VAL A 259 19.36 3.63 16.56
C VAL A 259 20.72 3.74 17.20
N GLY A 260 20.79 4.22 18.44
CA GLY A 260 22.04 4.42 19.17
C GLY A 260 22.98 5.40 18.45
N GLY A 261 22.43 6.46 17.86
CA GLY A 261 23.17 7.48 17.11
C GLY A 261 23.73 7.02 15.76
N LYS A 262 23.37 5.81 15.27
CA LYS A 262 23.80 5.27 13.98
C LYS A 262 22.62 4.99 13.08
N THR A 263 22.76 5.28 11.78
CA THR A 263 21.76 4.86 10.77
C THR A 263 21.80 3.34 10.67
N ARG A 264 20.69 2.69 11.06
CA ARG A 264 20.50 1.23 11.00
C ARG A 264 19.60 0.81 9.86
N ILE A 265 18.65 1.66 9.49
CA ILE A 265 17.71 1.40 8.40
C ILE A 265 17.84 2.53 7.37
N THR A 266 17.99 2.19 6.10
CA THR A 266 17.99 3.14 4.99
C THR A 266 16.99 2.71 3.95
N MET A 267 16.12 3.64 3.55
CA MET A 267 15.16 3.47 2.46
C MET A 267 15.57 4.35 1.29
N ASP A 268 15.77 3.75 0.12
CA ASP A 268 16.14 4.44 -1.14
C ASP A 268 15.06 4.22 -2.19
N PHE A 269 14.17 5.19 -2.34
CA PHE A 269 13.06 5.15 -3.29
C PHE A 269 13.36 6.01 -4.52
N LYS A 270 13.31 5.40 -5.72
CA LYS A 270 13.54 6.06 -7.00
C LYS A 270 12.47 5.69 -8.01
N ALA A 271 11.83 6.69 -8.59
CA ALA A 271 10.84 6.52 -9.64
C ALA A 271 11.02 7.60 -10.69
N TYR A 272 11.48 7.24 -11.88
CA TYR A 272 11.72 8.19 -12.95
C TYR A 272 11.66 7.54 -14.34
N ILE A 273 11.30 8.31 -15.36
CA ILE A 273 11.25 7.87 -16.76
C ILE A 273 12.67 7.69 -17.27
N GLY A 274 12.96 6.53 -17.87
CA GLY A 274 14.27 6.22 -18.44
C GLY A 274 15.28 5.69 -17.42
N ALA A 275 14.81 5.07 -16.35
CA ALA A 275 15.69 4.37 -15.42
C ALA A 275 16.45 3.23 -16.14
N PRO A 276 17.78 3.12 -15.94
CA PRO A 276 18.60 2.14 -16.68
C PRO A 276 18.35 0.69 -16.23
N ALA A 277 17.76 0.52 -15.04
CA ALA A 277 17.38 -0.78 -14.49
C ALA A 277 16.19 -0.61 -13.54
N GLU A 278 15.32 -1.61 -13.52
CA GLU A 278 14.25 -1.74 -12.55
C GLU A 278 14.55 -2.87 -11.58
N PHE A 279 14.52 -2.58 -10.28
CA PHE A 279 14.71 -3.59 -9.26
C PHE A 279 14.20 -3.14 -7.90
N ASP A 280 13.89 -4.14 -7.07
CA ASP A 280 13.75 -4.00 -5.63
C ASP A 280 14.89 -4.79 -4.97
N SER A 281 15.59 -4.23 -3.99
CA SER A 281 16.64 -4.95 -3.26
C SER A 281 16.58 -4.70 -1.76
N VAL A 282 17.06 -5.69 -1.03
CA VAL A 282 17.30 -5.65 0.41
C VAL A 282 18.72 -6.12 0.67
N ASP A 283 19.52 -5.24 1.24
CA ASP A 283 20.88 -5.54 1.67
C ASP A 283 20.93 -5.46 3.20
N ILE A 284 21.25 -6.59 3.84
CA ILE A 284 21.38 -6.71 5.30
C ILE A 284 22.84 -6.96 5.61
N GLU A 285 23.45 -6.04 6.33
CA GLU A 285 24.75 -6.26 6.97
C GLU A 285 24.53 -6.93 8.33
N GLY A 286 25.21 -8.05 8.54
CA GLY A 286 25.03 -8.87 9.74
C GLY A 286 25.72 -10.21 9.63
N VAL A 287 25.29 -11.19 10.40
CA VAL A 287 25.83 -12.54 10.40
C VAL A 287 24.69 -13.55 10.20
N PRO A 288 24.65 -14.24 9.07
CA PRO A 288 25.33 -13.94 7.80
C PRO A 288 24.78 -12.66 7.15
N PRO A 289 25.53 -12.00 6.24
CA PRO A 289 24.98 -10.92 5.42
C PRO A 289 24.01 -11.49 4.39
N ILE A 290 23.01 -10.68 3.99
CA ILE A 290 22.03 -11.07 2.98
C ILE A 290 21.92 -9.97 1.92
N HIS A 291 22.04 -10.36 0.65
CA HIS A 291 21.86 -9.48 -0.50
C HIS A 291 20.78 -10.07 -1.39
N GLN A 292 19.56 -9.49 -1.31
CA GLN A 292 18.42 -9.96 -2.08
C GLN A 292 18.09 -8.95 -3.17
N ARG A 293 17.73 -9.43 -4.36
CA ARG A 293 17.30 -8.60 -5.49
C ARG A 293 16.16 -9.25 -6.26
N ILE A 294 15.11 -8.45 -6.51
CA ILE A 294 14.01 -8.77 -7.43
C ILE A 294 14.21 -7.93 -8.70
N SER A 295 14.31 -8.54 -9.87
CA SER A 295 14.49 -7.85 -11.14
C SER A 295 13.62 -8.54 -12.21
N PRO A 296 12.81 -7.76 -12.97
CA PRO A 296 12.52 -6.34 -12.79
C PRO A 296 11.81 -6.06 -11.47
N CYS A 297 11.69 -4.78 -11.09
CA CYS A 297 10.98 -4.39 -9.87
C CYS A 297 9.51 -4.83 -9.93
N VAL A 298 8.93 -5.14 -8.78
CA VAL A 298 7.50 -5.50 -8.71
C VAL A 298 6.65 -4.31 -9.14
N HIS A 299 5.75 -4.52 -10.11
CA HIS A 299 4.86 -3.46 -10.55
C HIS A 299 3.91 -3.02 -9.42
N GLY A 300 3.96 -1.73 -9.03
CA GLY A 300 3.27 -1.21 -7.85
C GLY A 300 1.78 -1.53 -7.81
N ASP A 301 1.04 -1.24 -8.89
CA ASP A 301 -0.40 -1.50 -8.93
C ASP A 301 -0.71 -3.01 -8.80
N HIS A 302 -0.02 -3.87 -9.57
CA HIS A 302 -0.23 -5.32 -9.51
C HIS A 302 0.15 -5.91 -8.14
N GLY A 303 1.27 -5.45 -7.58
CA GLY A 303 1.71 -5.89 -6.24
C GLY A 303 0.71 -5.48 -5.15
N THR A 304 0.19 -4.25 -5.18
CA THR A 304 -0.83 -3.78 -4.23
C THR A 304 -2.11 -4.60 -4.33
N ILE A 305 -2.59 -4.86 -5.55
CA ILE A 305 -3.78 -5.68 -5.78
C ILE A 305 -3.57 -7.10 -5.24
N ALA A 306 -2.42 -7.70 -5.54
CA ALA A 306 -2.07 -9.04 -5.09
C ALA A 306 -2.00 -9.11 -3.56
N MET A 307 -1.27 -8.18 -2.91
CA MET A 307 -1.17 -8.13 -1.45
C MET A 307 -2.52 -7.94 -0.79
N THR A 308 -3.32 -6.96 -1.25
CA THR A 308 -4.67 -6.73 -0.72
C THR A 308 -5.53 -8.00 -0.81
N THR A 309 -5.51 -8.67 -1.97
CA THR A 309 -6.28 -9.89 -2.18
C THR A 309 -5.78 -11.05 -1.32
N ASN A 310 -4.48 -11.30 -1.33
CA ASN A 310 -3.89 -12.44 -0.63
C ASN A 310 -3.99 -12.33 0.89
N MET A 311 -4.10 -11.10 1.42
CA MET A 311 -4.28 -10.88 2.86
C MET A 311 -5.74 -11.02 3.34
N ILE A 312 -6.74 -11.08 2.46
CA ILE A 312 -8.15 -11.27 2.86
C ILE A 312 -8.34 -12.51 3.76
N PRO A 313 -7.86 -13.72 3.40
CA PRO A 313 -8.01 -14.88 4.28
C PRO A 313 -7.28 -14.73 5.62
N HIS A 314 -6.12 -14.08 5.62
CA HIS A 314 -5.35 -13.84 6.85
C HIS A 314 -6.14 -12.94 7.82
N VAL A 315 -6.79 -11.89 7.29
CA VAL A 315 -7.60 -10.97 8.09
C VAL A 315 -8.86 -11.65 8.62
N ILE A 316 -9.55 -12.46 7.80
CA ILE A 316 -10.75 -13.19 8.22
C ILE A 316 -10.42 -14.21 9.31
N ASN A 317 -9.25 -14.87 9.23
CA ASN A 317 -8.83 -15.89 10.18
C ASN A 317 -8.13 -15.35 11.43
N ALA A 318 -7.81 -14.06 11.47
CA ALA A 318 -7.08 -13.46 12.57
C ALA A 318 -7.98 -13.19 13.79
N GLU A 319 -7.36 -13.14 14.97
CA GLU A 319 -8.02 -12.59 16.15
C GLU A 319 -8.38 -11.12 15.95
N PRO A 320 -9.58 -10.70 16.41
CA PRO A 320 -10.04 -9.32 16.24
C PRO A 320 -9.05 -8.28 16.74
N GLY A 321 -9.01 -7.14 16.06
CA GLY A 321 -8.15 -6.00 16.39
C GLY A 321 -7.52 -5.37 15.15
N LEU A 322 -6.79 -4.29 15.37
CA LEU A 322 -5.90 -3.72 14.37
C LEU A 322 -4.65 -4.62 14.27
N LYS A 323 -4.35 -5.05 13.06
CA LYS A 323 -3.18 -5.87 12.73
C LYS A 323 -2.27 -5.12 11.78
N THR A 324 -0.98 -5.40 11.90
CA THR A 324 0.05 -5.00 10.95
C THR A 324 0.53 -6.23 10.18
N MET A 325 1.34 -6.04 9.15
CA MET A 325 1.94 -7.15 8.42
C MET A 325 2.90 -7.99 9.29
N ALA A 326 3.41 -7.42 10.40
CA ALA A 326 4.25 -8.13 11.36
C ALA A 326 3.46 -9.08 12.28
N ASP A 327 2.15 -8.86 12.42
CA ASP A 327 1.29 -9.65 13.33
C ASP A 327 0.66 -10.88 12.65
N LEU A 328 0.72 -10.95 11.31
CA LEU A 328 0.03 -11.96 10.52
C LEU A 328 1.01 -12.96 9.90
N PRO A 329 0.54 -14.17 9.56
CA PRO A 329 1.38 -15.14 8.86
C PRO A 329 1.94 -14.58 7.55
N ILE A 330 3.05 -15.15 7.08
CA ILE A 330 3.73 -14.77 5.84
C ILE A 330 2.74 -14.71 4.67
N PRO A 331 2.66 -13.59 3.94
CA PRO A 331 1.77 -13.47 2.79
C PRO A 331 2.19 -14.42 1.67
N HIS A 332 1.23 -15.07 1.06
CA HIS A 332 1.44 -15.95 -0.07
C HIS A 332 0.29 -15.85 -1.08
N ALA A 333 0.54 -16.25 -2.32
CA ALA A 333 -0.50 -16.30 -3.33
C ALA A 333 -1.61 -17.30 -2.97
N THR A 334 -2.84 -17.00 -3.40
CA THR A 334 -4.04 -17.79 -3.17
C THR A 334 -4.60 -18.32 -4.50
N PRO A 335 -3.95 -19.29 -5.19
CA PRO A 335 -4.34 -19.73 -6.53
C PRO A 335 -5.55 -20.67 -6.55
N ALA A 336 -5.87 -21.32 -5.44
CA ALA A 336 -7.03 -22.24 -5.36
C ALA A 336 -8.32 -21.49 -5.03
N HIS A 337 -9.45 -22.20 -5.01
CA HIS A 337 -10.74 -21.68 -4.53
C HIS A 337 -10.57 -21.00 -3.18
N PHE A 338 -11.02 -19.74 -3.10
CA PHE A 338 -10.68 -18.85 -1.99
C PHE A 338 -11.15 -19.35 -0.62
N GLY A 339 -12.30 -20.02 -0.58
CA GLY A 339 -12.81 -20.67 0.62
C GLY A 339 -11.91 -21.76 1.22
N LYS A 340 -10.83 -22.21 0.53
CA LYS A 340 -9.83 -23.13 1.12
C LYS A 340 -8.94 -22.46 2.15
N TYR A 341 -8.79 -21.14 2.03
CA TYR A 341 -7.88 -20.34 2.87
C TYR A 341 -8.58 -19.73 4.08
N VAL A 342 -9.93 -19.80 4.14
CA VAL A 342 -10.75 -19.28 5.24
C VAL A 342 -11.20 -20.45 6.11
N LYS A 343 -10.97 -20.34 7.42
CA LYS A 343 -11.32 -21.35 8.45
C LYS A 343 -12.74 -21.17 8.98
#